data_51f3af5a83a745f9e8ecb13387e3fd34
#
_entry.id   51f3af5a83a745f9e8ecb13387e3fd34
#
_cell.length_a   1.000
_cell.length_b   1.000
_cell.length_c   1.000
_cell.angle_alpha   90.00
_cell.angle_beta   90.00
_cell.angle_gamma   90.00
#
_symmetry.space_group_name_H-M   'P 1'
#
loop_
_entity.id
_entity.type
_entity.pdbx_description
1 polymer ?
#
loop_
_entity_poly.entity_id
_entity_poly.type
_entity_poly.pdbx_seq_one_letter_code
_entity_poly.pdbx_strand_id
1 'polypeptide(L)'
;MRFSRLLTLAVLSVMILAIMPWAKEEKKTSSETDTNGITWYTYQEGWEKAKSENKHMFVDFTATWCGWCKKLEKNTFSQPEVVQALNTDFVSVKVWDHSKAVLDLDGYRISEKDLIRKEFKIRGFPALWFVSPHGVRVGPAGGYIEADRLMKVLDIVKFYRYDSTRTETGEKKDSVQGK
;
A
#
# COMPACT_ATOMS: atom_id res chain seq x y z
N MET A 1 32.93 -48.32 -32.43
CA MET A 1 31.56 -48.12 -31.88
C MET A 1 31.51 -47.57 -30.45
N ARG A 2 32.60 -47.19 -29.82
CA ARG A 2 32.60 -46.65 -28.42
C ARG A 2 32.57 -45.14 -28.31
N PHE A 3 33.01 -44.41 -29.35
CA PHE A 3 33.04 -42.94 -29.36
C PHE A 3 31.67 -42.26 -29.50
N SER A 4 30.70 -42.93 -30.17
CA SER A 4 29.36 -42.38 -30.39
C SER A 4 28.51 -42.27 -29.11
N ARG A 5 28.72 -43.19 -28.14
CA ARG A 5 27.96 -43.23 -26.87
C ARG A 5 28.41 -42.14 -25.87
N LEU A 6 29.66 -41.73 -25.93
CA LEU A 6 30.17 -40.66 -25.07
C LEU A 6 29.72 -39.28 -25.51
N LEU A 7 29.58 -39.07 -26.83
CA LEU A 7 29.10 -37.78 -27.39
C LEU A 7 27.61 -37.58 -27.07
N THR A 8 26.81 -38.61 -27.12
CA THR A 8 25.35 -38.54 -26.81
C THR A 8 25.08 -38.27 -25.31
N LEU A 9 25.89 -38.78 -24.42
CA LEU A 9 25.78 -38.52 -22.97
C LEU A 9 26.21 -37.08 -22.63
N ALA A 10 27.20 -36.51 -23.31
CA ALA A 10 27.65 -35.12 -23.12
C ALA A 10 26.59 -34.12 -23.60
N VAL A 11 25.91 -34.38 -24.72
CA VAL A 11 24.86 -33.50 -25.25
C VAL A 11 23.59 -33.52 -24.37
N LEU A 12 23.22 -34.68 -23.83
CA LEU A 12 22.11 -34.82 -22.87
C LEU A 12 22.38 -34.08 -21.56
N SER A 13 23.63 -34.09 -21.07
CA SER A 13 24.02 -33.38 -19.84
C SER A 13 23.94 -31.84 -19.98
N VAL A 14 24.27 -31.31 -21.15
CA VAL A 14 24.19 -29.85 -21.42
C VAL A 14 22.74 -29.40 -21.61
N MET A 15 21.84 -30.25 -22.13
CA MET A 15 20.42 -29.90 -22.30
C MET A 15 19.66 -29.84 -20.98
N ILE A 16 20.06 -30.61 -19.96
CA ILE A 16 19.38 -30.62 -18.64
C ILE A 16 19.69 -29.33 -17.85
N LEU A 17 20.83 -28.69 -18.08
CA LEU A 17 21.20 -27.41 -17.45
C LEU A 17 20.42 -26.20 -18.00
N ALA A 18 19.78 -26.31 -19.17
CA ALA A 18 19.03 -25.24 -19.80
C ALA A 18 17.56 -25.14 -19.37
N ILE A 19 17.07 -26.10 -18.56
CA ILE A 19 15.67 -26.16 -18.11
C ILE A 19 15.57 -25.89 -16.59
N MET A 20 16.53 -25.14 -16.02
CA MET A 20 16.25 -24.59 -14.69
C MET A 20 15.21 -23.50 -14.86
N PRO A 21 13.96 -23.71 -14.38
CA PRO A 21 13.03 -22.61 -14.30
C PRO A 21 13.70 -21.56 -13.41
N TRP A 22 13.84 -20.35 -13.92
CA TRP A 22 14.17 -19.15 -13.12
C TRP A 22 13.16 -19.16 -11.96
N ALA A 23 13.58 -19.64 -10.81
CA ALA A 23 12.81 -19.53 -9.60
C ALA A 23 12.65 -18.05 -9.33
N LYS A 24 11.50 -17.51 -9.71
CA LYS A 24 11.08 -16.16 -9.32
C LYS A 24 11.09 -16.19 -7.80
N GLU A 25 12.07 -15.53 -7.21
CA GLU A 25 12.16 -15.35 -5.78
C GLU A 25 10.87 -14.66 -5.32
N GLU A 26 9.93 -15.42 -4.79
CA GLU A 26 8.74 -14.86 -4.20
C GLU A 26 9.21 -14.08 -2.96
N LYS A 27 9.28 -12.75 -3.13
CA LYS A 27 9.52 -11.81 -2.04
C LYS A 27 8.44 -12.10 -0.98
N LYS A 28 8.87 -12.72 0.12
CA LYS A 28 8.00 -13.07 1.24
C LYS A 28 7.31 -11.81 1.73
N THR A 29 6.04 -11.66 1.42
CA THR A 29 5.19 -10.57 1.90
C THR A 29 5.04 -10.72 3.41
N SER A 30 5.38 -9.69 4.16
CA SER A 30 5.29 -9.67 5.62
C SER A 30 3.96 -9.07 6.10
N SER A 31 2.86 -9.33 5.36
CA SER A 31 1.53 -8.91 5.82
C SER A 31 1.20 -9.58 7.15
N GLU A 32 0.68 -8.80 8.08
CA GLU A 32 0.20 -9.26 9.38
C GLU A 32 -1.31 -9.03 9.48
N THR A 33 -2.05 -10.09 9.84
CA THR A 33 -3.46 -9.93 10.19
C THR A 33 -3.55 -9.62 11.68
N ASP A 34 -4.12 -8.47 12.02
CA ASP A 34 -4.28 -8.07 13.41
C ASP A 34 -5.39 -8.86 14.13
N THR A 35 -5.54 -8.64 15.43
CA THR A 35 -6.55 -9.31 16.26
C THR A 35 -7.98 -8.99 15.85
N ASN A 36 -8.21 -7.93 15.08
CA ASN A 36 -9.52 -7.54 14.56
C ASN A 36 -9.81 -8.19 13.20
N GLY A 37 -8.83 -8.83 12.56
CA GLY A 37 -8.95 -9.51 11.28
C GLY A 37 -8.61 -8.64 10.06
N ILE A 38 -8.08 -7.42 10.25
CA ILE A 38 -7.58 -6.59 9.15
C ILE A 38 -6.18 -7.05 8.77
N THR A 39 -5.95 -7.26 7.46
CA THR A 39 -4.64 -7.60 6.93
C THR A 39 -3.87 -6.31 6.63
N TRP A 40 -2.85 -6.05 7.44
CA TRP A 40 -1.99 -4.87 7.32
C TRP A 40 -0.70 -5.20 6.58
N TYR A 41 -0.29 -4.29 5.71
CA TYR A 41 0.96 -4.33 4.97
C TYR A 41 1.91 -3.22 5.44
N THR A 42 3.20 -3.41 5.25
CA THR A 42 4.16 -2.28 5.30
C THR A 42 3.87 -1.31 4.15
N TYR A 43 4.38 -0.09 4.21
CA TYR A 43 4.14 0.87 3.13
C TYR A 43 4.70 0.38 1.78
N GLN A 44 5.89 -0.22 1.80
CA GLN A 44 6.51 -0.78 0.58
C GLN A 44 5.66 -1.87 -0.06
N GLU A 45 5.21 -2.83 0.74
CA GLU A 45 4.38 -3.93 0.25
C GLU A 45 3.01 -3.47 -0.21
N GLY A 46 2.42 -2.55 0.57
CA GLY A 46 1.14 -1.94 0.21
C GLY A 46 1.21 -1.17 -1.10
N TRP A 47 2.31 -0.45 -1.33
CA TRP A 47 2.57 0.25 -2.57
C TRP A 47 2.59 -0.70 -3.78
N GLU A 48 3.38 -1.77 -3.69
CA GLU A 48 3.49 -2.79 -4.74
C GLU A 48 2.15 -3.50 -4.99
N LYS A 49 1.45 -3.86 -3.90
CA LYS A 49 0.16 -4.55 -3.96
C LYS A 49 -0.96 -3.67 -4.53
N ALA A 50 -1.05 -2.42 -4.11
CA ALA A 50 -2.05 -1.47 -4.59
C ALA A 50 -1.95 -1.28 -6.11
N LYS A 51 -0.73 -1.18 -6.64
CA LYS A 51 -0.47 -1.11 -8.08
C LYS A 51 -0.89 -2.38 -8.80
N SER A 52 -0.51 -3.56 -8.27
CA SER A 52 -0.80 -4.85 -8.91
C SER A 52 -2.30 -5.19 -8.92
N GLU A 53 -3.04 -4.79 -7.87
CA GLU A 53 -4.48 -5.05 -7.74
C GLU A 53 -5.36 -3.88 -8.22
N ASN A 54 -4.74 -2.77 -8.61
CA ASN A 54 -5.44 -1.52 -8.97
C ASN A 54 -6.43 -1.07 -7.88
N LYS A 55 -5.99 -1.17 -6.61
CA LYS A 55 -6.76 -0.76 -5.44
C LYS A 55 -6.14 0.46 -4.76
N HIS A 56 -6.98 1.28 -4.13
CA HIS A 56 -6.49 2.34 -3.25
C HIS A 56 -5.82 1.75 -2.01
N MET A 57 -4.75 2.40 -1.54
CA MET A 57 -4.23 2.15 -0.19
C MET A 57 -5.05 2.95 0.82
N PHE A 58 -5.41 2.30 1.92
CA PHE A 58 -5.83 2.92 3.17
C PHE A 58 -4.63 2.91 4.11
N VAL A 59 -4.11 4.08 4.47
CA VAL A 59 -2.89 4.20 5.26
C VAL A 59 -3.21 4.72 6.66
N ASP A 60 -2.90 3.92 7.68
CA ASP A 60 -2.94 4.29 9.10
C ASP A 60 -1.54 4.66 9.58
N PHE A 61 -1.30 5.96 9.79
CA PHE A 61 -0.12 6.44 10.48
C PHE A 61 -0.38 6.41 11.98
N THR A 62 0.41 5.62 12.70
CA THR A 62 0.15 5.28 14.10
C THR A 62 1.41 5.34 14.97
N ALA A 63 1.24 5.25 16.29
CA ALA A 63 2.34 5.22 17.26
C ALA A 63 1.98 4.35 18.47
N THR A 64 2.96 3.64 19.04
CA THR A 64 2.74 2.73 20.18
C THR A 64 2.24 3.44 21.44
N TRP A 65 2.65 4.69 21.65
CA TRP A 65 2.26 5.55 22.76
C TRP A 65 0.91 6.27 22.57
N CYS A 66 0.29 6.14 21.38
CA CYS A 66 -0.90 6.89 20.99
C CYS A 66 -2.18 6.28 21.57
N GLY A 67 -2.77 6.89 22.58
CA GLY A 67 -4.03 6.42 23.18
C GLY A 67 -5.23 6.48 22.23
N TRP A 68 -5.30 7.50 21.36
CA TRP A 68 -6.34 7.61 20.35
C TRP A 68 -6.23 6.56 19.24
N CYS A 69 -5.00 6.10 18.91
CA CYS A 69 -4.80 5.00 17.97
C CYS A 69 -5.38 3.70 18.53
N LYS A 70 -5.10 3.41 19.81
CA LYS A 70 -5.67 2.25 20.52
C LYS A 70 -7.20 2.32 20.57
N LYS A 71 -7.77 3.53 20.78
CA LYS A 71 -9.21 3.72 20.74
C LYS A 71 -9.79 3.49 19.34
N LEU A 72 -9.10 3.94 18.28
CA LEU A 72 -9.47 3.69 16.90
C LEU A 72 -9.50 2.20 16.57
N GLU A 73 -8.45 1.47 16.97
CA GLU A 73 -8.38 0.01 16.80
C GLU A 73 -9.53 -0.70 17.50
N LYS A 74 -9.82 -0.30 18.76
CA LYS A 74 -10.84 -0.94 19.58
C LYS A 74 -12.28 -0.63 19.08
N ASN A 75 -12.57 0.60 18.68
CA ASN A 75 -13.94 1.05 18.43
C ASN A 75 -14.32 1.02 16.95
N THR A 76 -13.35 1.28 16.06
CA THR A 76 -13.62 1.45 14.62
C THR A 76 -13.10 0.25 13.83
N PHE A 77 -11.84 -0.12 13.99
CA PHE A 77 -11.24 -1.21 13.23
C PHE A 77 -11.68 -2.60 13.69
N SER A 78 -12.35 -2.71 14.83
CA SER A 78 -13.00 -3.96 15.30
C SER A 78 -14.39 -4.19 14.73
N GLN A 79 -14.97 -3.22 14.03
CA GLN A 79 -16.31 -3.37 13.48
C GLN A 79 -16.28 -4.26 12.22
N PRO A 80 -17.14 -5.32 12.16
CA PRO A 80 -17.08 -6.29 11.06
C PRO A 80 -17.20 -5.68 9.67
N GLU A 81 -18.04 -4.68 9.50
CA GLU A 81 -18.24 -3.97 8.24
C GLU A 81 -16.98 -3.21 7.81
N VAL A 82 -16.26 -2.60 8.75
CA VAL A 82 -14.98 -1.91 8.48
C VAL A 82 -13.90 -2.92 8.10
N VAL A 83 -13.80 -4.02 8.84
CA VAL A 83 -12.86 -5.12 8.54
C VAL A 83 -13.10 -5.67 7.15
N GLN A 84 -14.36 -5.95 6.82
CA GLN A 84 -14.72 -6.47 5.50
C GLN A 84 -14.37 -5.48 4.38
N ALA A 85 -14.75 -4.21 4.53
CA ALA A 85 -14.48 -3.18 3.52
C ALA A 85 -12.98 -2.99 3.29
N LEU A 86 -12.18 -2.87 4.37
CA LEU A 86 -10.74 -2.69 4.28
C LEU A 86 -10.04 -3.88 3.63
N ASN A 87 -10.43 -5.11 3.94
CA ASN A 87 -9.82 -6.31 3.34
C ASN A 87 -10.24 -6.55 1.89
N THR A 88 -11.46 -6.14 1.51
CA THR A 88 -12.01 -6.43 0.17
C THR A 88 -11.65 -5.34 -0.83
N ASP A 89 -11.83 -4.08 -0.46
CA ASP A 89 -11.84 -2.96 -1.39
C ASP A 89 -10.54 -2.14 -1.38
N PHE A 90 -9.72 -2.29 -0.33
CA PHE A 90 -8.51 -1.52 -0.13
C PHE A 90 -7.28 -2.41 0.11
N VAL A 91 -6.11 -1.81 -0.01
CA VAL A 91 -4.87 -2.36 0.53
C VAL A 91 -4.55 -1.58 1.81
N SER A 92 -4.73 -2.23 2.96
CA SER A 92 -4.55 -1.58 4.26
C SER A 92 -3.08 -1.55 4.66
N VAL A 93 -2.56 -0.36 4.92
CA VAL A 93 -1.15 -0.10 5.23
C VAL A 93 -1.02 0.52 6.61
N LYS A 94 -0.13 -0.01 7.44
CA LYS A 94 0.16 0.56 8.77
C LYS A 94 1.59 1.07 8.82
N VAL A 95 1.75 2.33 9.20
CA VAL A 95 3.05 3.01 9.26
C VAL A 95 3.29 3.53 10.68
N TRP A 96 4.36 3.02 11.30
CA TRP A 96 4.72 3.36 12.67
C TRP A 96 5.64 4.60 12.73
N ASP A 97 5.40 5.49 13.70
CA ASP A 97 6.17 6.72 13.89
C ASP A 97 7.68 6.50 14.14
N HIS A 98 8.02 5.34 14.71
CA HIS A 98 9.39 4.94 15.04
C HIS A 98 10.06 4.07 13.95
N SER A 99 9.39 3.81 12.85
CA SER A 99 9.95 3.00 11.76
C SER A 99 11.20 3.64 11.17
N LYS A 100 12.19 2.80 10.91
CA LYS A 100 13.45 3.17 10.27
C LYS A 100 13.56 2.66 8.83
N ALA A 101 12.46 2.09 8.30
CA ALA A 101 12.45 1.55 6.96
C ALA A 101 12.75 2.62 5.92
N VAL A 102 13.48 2.21 4.90
CA VAL A 102 13.72 3.01 3.68
C VAL A 102 12.94 2.36 2.57
N LEU A 103 12.09 3.14 1.95
CA LEU A 103 11.19 2.73 0.87
C LEU A 103 11.84 3.01 -0.48
N ASP A 104 11.51 2.19 -1.46
CA ASP A 104 11.78 2.45 -2.88
C ASP A 104 10.44 2.46 -3.63
N LEU A 105 9.98 3.66 -3.93
CA LEU A 105 8.69 3.90 -4.58
C LEU A 105 8.95 4.20 -6.06
N ASP A 106 9.18 3.14 -6.84
CA ASP A 106 9.51 3.23 -8.28
C ASP A 106 10.78 4.06 -8.56
N GLY A 107 11.82 3.85 -7.77
CA GLY A 107 13.10 4.56 -7.86
C GLY A 107 13.18 5.83 -7.00
N TYR A 108 12.07 6.29 -6.43
CA TYR A 108 12.08 7.35 -5.41
C TYR A 108 12.34 6.76 -4.03
N ARG A 109 13.56 6.95 -3.53
CA ARG A 109 13.96 6.44 -2.21
C ARG A 109 13.69 7.46 -1.11
N ILE A 110 12.94 7.03 -0.09
CA ILE A 110 12.56 7.88 1.05
C ILE A 110 12.50 7.05 2.33
N SER A 111 12.91 7.63 3.47
CA SER A 111 12.65 7.00 4.76
C SER A 111 11.19 7.13 5.15
N GLU A 112 10.61 6.14 5.86
CA GLU A 112 9.23 6.27 6.38
C GLU A 112 9.07 7.48 7.29
N LYS A 113 10.12 7.86 8.03
CA LYS A 113 10.13 9.09 8.82
C LYS A 113 9.91 10.34 7.96
N ASP A 114 10.59 10.42 6.82
CA ASP A 114 10.44 11.55 5.89
C ASP A 114 9.11 11.47 5.14
N LEU A 115 8.66 10.27 4.79
CA LEU A 115 7.32 10.04 4.26
C LEU A 115 6.25 10.65 5.19
N ILE A 116 6.29 10.31 6.48
CA ILE A 116 5.37 10.85 7.50
C ILE A 116 5.47 12.38 7.57
N ARG A 117 6.68 12.91 7.71
CA ARG A 117 6.89 14.33 8.07
C ARG A 117 6.88 15.28 6.88
N LYS A 118 7.48 14.88 5.76
CA LYS A 118 7.67 15.74 4.59
C LYS A 118 6.57 15.55 3.55
N GLU A 119 6.23 14.27 3.22
CA GLU A 119 5.26 13.98 2.18
C GLU A 119 3.82 14.11 2.69
N PHE A 120 3.48 13.43 3.78
CA PHE A 120 2.13 13.47 4.35
C PHE A 120 1.92 14.61 5.34
N LYS A 121 3.01 15.27 5.80
CA LYS A 121 2.99 16.40 6.74
C LYS A 121 2.24 16.08 8.04
N ILE A 122 2.33 14.83 8.50
CA ILE A 122 1.64 14.34 9.71
C ILE A 122 2.25 15.01 10.94
N ARG A 123 1.39 15.64 11.75
CA ARG A 123 1.76 16.34 12.98
C ARG A 123 1.28 15.65 14.25
N GLY A 124 0.37 14.67 14.13
CA GLY A 124 -0.21 13.92 15.24
C GLY A 124 -0.80 12.60 14.78
N PHE A 125 -1.10 11.71 15.73
CA PHE A 125 -1.63 10.37 15.50
C PHE A 125 -2.97 10.15 16.25
N PRO A 126 -3.85 9.27 15.72
CA PRO A 126 -3.75 8.61 14.43
C PRO A 126 -3.91 9.61 13.29
N ALA A 127 -3.39 9.27 12.09
CA ALA A 127 -3.67 10.02 10.88
C ALA A 127 -3.96 9.06 9.73
N LEU A 128 -5.17 9.13 9.20
CA LEU A 128 -5.67 8.22 8.19
C LEU A 128 -5.66 8.91 6.82
N TRP A 129 -5.13 8.21 5.81
CA TRP A 129 -4.98 8.72 4.46
C TRP A 129 -5.39 7.71 3.41
N PHE A 130 -5.79 8.22 2.24
CA PHE A 130 -5.96 7.42 1.04
C PHE A 130 -4.93 7.78 -0.02
N VAL A 131 -4.40 6.75 -0.67
CA VAL A 131 -3.46 6.87 -1.78
C VAL A 131 -3.99 6.04 -2.95
N SER A 132 -3.97 6.60 -4.14
CA SER A 132 -4.44 5.89 -5.34
C SER A 132 -3.48 4.76 -5.73
N PRO A 133 -3.90 3.81 -6.60
CA PRO A 133 -3.01 2.79 -7.16
C PRO A 133 -1.79 3.36 -7.90
N HIS A 134 -1.88 4.61 -8.34
CA HIS A 134 -0.80 5.31 -9.05
C HIS A 134 0.05 6.21 -8.12
N GLY A 135 -0.13 6.07 -6.79
CA GLY A 135 0.67 6.78 -5.80
C GLY A 135 0.25 8.21 -5.50
N VAL A 136 -0.88 8.66 -6.03
CA VAL A 136 -1.38 10.00 -5.74
C VAL A 136 -2.09 10.02 -4.38
N ARG A 137 -1.75 11.00 -3.57
CA ARG A 137 -2.42 11.25 -2.30
C ARG A 137 -3.82 11.79 -2.55
N VAL A 138 -4.84 10.93 -2.40
CA VAL A 138 -6.25 11.28 -2.63
C VAL A 138 -6.73 12.28 -1.59
N GLY A 139 -6.43 12.00 -0.32
CA GLY A 139 -6.79 12.89 0.79
C GLY A 139 -6.77 12.20 2.15
N PRO A 140 -6.84 12.98 3.24
CA PRO A 140 -6.96 12.45 4.59
C PRO A 140 -8.40 12.02 4.89
N ALA A 141 -8.55 10.91 5.62
CA ALA A 141 -9.80 10.56 6.29
C ALA A 141 -9.92 11.24 7.67
N GLY A 142 -8.83 11.83 8.16
CA GLY A 142 -8.76 12.50 9.45
C GLY A 142 -7.89 11.77 10.47
N GLY A 143 -8.15 12.06 11.75
CA GLY A 143 -7.55 11.37 12.89
C GLY A 143 -8.45 10.24 13.40
N TYR A 144 -8.84 10.29 14.70
CA TYR A 144 -9.87 9.39 15.22
C TYR A 144 -11.20 9.63 14.52
N ILE A 145 -11.81 8.55 14.04
CA ILE A 145 -13.07 8.57 13.29
C ILE A 145 -13.92 7.36 13.74
N GLU A 146 -15.22 7.56 13.93
CA GLU A 146 -16.14 6.48 14.24
C GLU A 146 -16.45 5.62 13.00
N ALA A 147 -16.85 4.37 13.22
CA ALA A 147 -17.04 3.38 12.16
C ALA A 147 -18.01 3.83 11.05
N ASP A 148 -19.16 4.35 11.44
CA ASP A 148 -20.21 4.82 10.50
C ASP A 148 -19.71 5.93 9.57
N ARG A 149 -18.87 6.83 10.10
CA ARG A 149 -18.26 7.89 9.32
C ARG A 149 -17.15 7.37 8.43
N LEU A 150 -16.33 6.43 8.95
CA LEU A 150 -15.28 5.80 8.14
C LEU A 150 -15.88 5.05 6.96
N MET A 151 -16.96 4.26 7.17
CA MET A 151 -17.65 3.55 6.11
C MET A 151 -18.12 4.48 4.99
N LYS A 152 -18.69 5.64 5.32
CA LYS A 152 -19.10 6.65 4.32
C LYS A 152 -17.90 7.16 3.50
N VAL A 153 -16.76 7.37 4.15
CA VAL A 153 -15.54 7.80 3.46
C VAL A 153 -14.98 6.68 2.58
N LEU A 154 -14.95 5.44 3.07
CA LEU A 154 -14.53 4.27 2.29
C LEU A 154 -15.38 4.10 1.03
N ASP A 155 -16.71 4.22 1.15
CA ASP A 155 -17.61 4.12 0.00
C ASP A 155 -17.34 5.20 -1.05
N ILE A 156 -17.09 6.44 -0.63
CA ILE A 156 -16.74 7.53 -1.57
C ILE A 156 -15.42 7.21 -2.29
N VAL A 157 -14.38 6.82 -1.54
CA VAL A 157 -13.05 6.59 -2.11
C VAL A 157 -13.01 5.34 -2.99
N LYS A 158 -13.74 4.29 -2.65
CA LYS A 158 -13.85 3.06 -3.43
C LYS A 158 -14.26 3.33 -4.88
N PHE A 159 -15.18 4.27 -5.10
CA PHE A 159 -15.67 4.67 -6.43
C PHE A 159 -14.90 5.84 -7.03
N TYR A 160 -13.94 6.40 -6.31
CA TYR A 160 -13.15 7.50 -6.80
C TYR A 160 -12.18 7.00 -7.87
N ARG A 161 -12.56 7.21 -9.14
CA ARG A 161 -11.66 6.96 -10.27
C ARG A 161 -10.73 8.15 -10.40
N TYR A 162 -9.48 7.96 -10.03
CA TYR A 162 -8.46 8.94 -10.31
C TYR A 162 -8.19 8.98 -11.81
N ASP A 163 -8.57 10.06 -12.44
CA ASP A 163 -8.23 10.32 -13.84
C ASP A 163 -6.77 10.79 -13.89
N SER A 164 -5.88 9.90 -14.31
CA SER A 164 -4.44 10.18 -14.46
C SER A 164 -4.15 11.30 -15.47
N THR A 165 -5.12 11.67 -16.29
CA THR A 165 -4.97 12.77 -17.27
C THR A 165 -5.09 14.15 -16.63
N ARG A 166 -5.57 14.25 -15.37
CA ARG A 166 -5.82 15.52 -14.69
C ARG A 166 -4.62 16.09 -13.92
N THR A 167 -3.50 15.35 -13.82
CA THR A 167 -2.31 15.78 -13.08
C THR A 167 -1.31 16.60 -13.90
N GLU A 168 -1.45 16.71 -15.21
CA GLU A 168 -0.48 17.45 -16.03
C GLU A 168 -0.85 18.90 -16.29
N THR A 169 -2.05 19.35 -15.91
CA THR A 169 -2.44 20.75 -16.02
C THR A 169 -2.72 21.33 -14.65
N GLY A 170 -1.65 21.79 -14.01
CA GLY A 170 -1.73 22.77 -12.92
C GLY A 170 -2.32 24.09 -13.42
N GLU A 171 -3.55 24.08 -13.87
CA GLU A 171 -4.24 25.30 -14.26
C GLU A 171 -5.12 25.81 -13.13
N LYS A 172 -4.52 26.73 -12.41
CA LYS A 172 -5.17 27.67 -11.52
C LYS A 172 -6.25 28.43 -12.31
N LYS A 173 -7.50 28.03 -12.22
CA LYS A 173 -8.60 28.90 -12.63
C LYS A 173 -9.04 29.79 -11.47
N ASP A 174 -8.26 30.86 -11.26
CA ASP A 174 -8.79 32.10 -10.71
C ASP A 174 -9.58 32.79 -11.83
N SER A 175 -10.88 32.77 -11.77
CA SER A 175 -11.71 33.85 -12.31
C SER A 175 -13.18 33.59 -11.98
N VAL A 176 -13.60 34.00 -10.79
CA VAL A 176 -14.96 34.50 -10.64
C VAL A 176 -14.84 36.03 -10.69
N GLN A 177 -15.00 36.59 -11.85
CA GLN A 177 -15.33 38.01 -11.99
C GLN A 177 -16.83 38.14 -11.90
N GLY A 178 -17.25 38.91 -10.90
CA GLY A 178 -18.61 39.35 -10.71
C GLY A 178 -19.10 40.34 -11.81
N LYS A 179 -20.38 40.29 -12.00
CA LYS A 179 -21.19 41.44 -12.34
C LYS A 179 -22.56 41.30 -11.70
#